data_1b14ae27d1ddc667272fd918ba7cc2f5
#
_entry.id   1b14ae27d1ddc667272fd918ba7cc2f5
#
_cell.length_a   1.000
_cell.length_b   1.000
_cell.length_c   1.000
_cell.angle_alpha   90.00
_cell.angle_beta   90.00
_cell.angle_gamma   90.00
#
_symmetry.space_group_name_H-M   'P 1'
#
loop_
_entity.id
_entity.type
_entity.pdbx_description
1 polymer ?
#
loop_
_entity_poly.entity_id
_entity_poly.type
_entity_poly.pdbx_seq_one_letter_code
_entity_poly.pdbx_strand_id
1 'polypeptide(L)'
;MTKPLVAILSGAGISTDSGIPDYRGPNGLWRRDPEAQKLVTYEYYMGDPEIRRRSWQMRRRNRTLQAEPNAAHRAVAGLERSGVPVRVITQNVDGLHQLAGMPARKVLELHGSARSFVCTGCHARGPMEDALGRVEAGEADPPCLECGGILKSATVMFGERLDPVVLGEAVAITKACQVFLAVGSSLQVQPAAGLAGVAADGGARLIIVNAEPTPYDALADEVVREPIGTALPELLRGLQNS
;
A
#
# COMPACT_ATOMS: atom_id res chain seq x y z
N MET A 1 -27.54 0.57 18.31
CA MET A 1 -27.17 1.26 17.07
C MET A 1 -26.06 0.46 16.38
N THR A 2 -26.09 0.31 15.05
CA THR A 2 -25.00 -0.33 14.31
C THR A 2 -23.81 0.62 14.27
N LYS A 3 -22.61 0.11 14.58
CA LYS A 3 -21.38 0.92 14.49
C LYS A 3 -21.11 1.35 13.03
N PRO A 4 -20.54 2.55 12.79
CA PRO A 4 -20.26 3.04 11.46
C PRO A 4 -19.19 2.18 10.76
N LEU A 5 -19.32 1.99 9.44
CA LEU A 5 -18.26 1.40 8.64
C LEU A 5 -17.12 2.43 8.48
N VAL A 6 -15.94 2.05 8.91
CA VAL A 6 -14.71 2.84 8.76
C VAL A 6 -13.91 2.30 7.58
N ALA A 7 -13.69 3.11 6.55
CA ALA A 7 -12.77 2.82 5.46
C ALA A 7 -11.44 3.56 5.70
N ILE A 8 -10.32 2.88 5.52
CA ILE A 8 -8.98 3.44 5.73
C ILE A 8 -8.19 3.31 4.43
N LEU A 9 -7.91 4.43 3.77
CA LEU A 9 -6.97 4.51 2.65
C LEU A 9 -5.57 4.77 3.20
N SER A 10 -4.68 3.79 3.15
CA SER A 10 -3.30 3.96 3.63
C SER A 10 -2.29 4.10 2.49
N GLY A 11 -1.28 4.94 2.70
CA GLY A 11 -0.11 5.10 1.84
C GLY A 11 1.19 4.85 2.60
N ALA A 12 2.34 5.07 1.95
CA ALA A 12 3.66 4.70 2.46
C ALA A 12 4.02 5.37 3.81
N GLY A 13 3.45 6.52 4.11
CA GLY A 13 3.67 7.23 5.37
C GLY A 13 3.27 6.45 6.62
N ILE A 14 2.30 5.51 6.53
CA ILE A 14 1.93 4.67 7.68
C ILE A 14 3.03 3.66 8.04
N SER A 15 3.91 3.33 7.08
CA SER A 15 4.95 2.29 7.24
C SER A 15 6.34 2.86 7.56
N THR A 16 6.50 4.18 7.65
CA THR A 16 7.80 4.81 7.95
C THR A 16 8.36 4.40 9.29
N ASP A 17 7.51 4.31 10.33
CA ASP A 17 7.88 3.82 11.66
C ASP A 17 8.20 2.32 11.70
N SER A 18 7.93 1.60 10.61
CA SER A 18 8.35 0.20 10.39
C SER A 18 9.69 0.09 9.66
N GLY A 19 10.36 1.22 9.39
CA GLY A 19 11.62 1.28 8.66
C GLY A 19 11.50 1.19 7.15
N ILE A 20 10.29 1.26 6.59
CA ILE A 20 10.06 1.32 5.14
C ILE A 20 10.00 2.78 4.72
N PRO A 21 10.94 3.28 3.89
CA PRO A 21 10.91 4.67 3.44
C PRO A 21 9.70 4.94 2.55
N ASP A 22 9.13 6.11 2.67
CA ASP A 22 8.16 6.59 1.70
C ASP A 22 8.83 6.97 0.36
N TYR A 23 8.03 7.33 -0.62
CA TYR A 23 8.53 7.65 -1.96
C TYR A 23 8.78 9.15 -2.18
N ARG A 24 7.95 10.03 -1.62
CA ARG A 24 7.86 11.47 -1.95
C ARG A 24 8.14 12.40 -0.79
N GLY A 25 8.07 11.93 0.45
CA GLY A 25 8.35 12.71 1.64
C GLY A 25 9.77 13.33 1.64
N PRO A 26 10.13 14.12 2.64
CA PRO A 26 11.43 14.80 2.71
C PRO A 26 12.61 13.87 2.54
N ASN A 27 12.49 12.62 3.03
CA ASN A 27 13.49 11.56 2.93
C ASN A 27 13.11 10.46 1.93
N GLY A 28 12.15 10.72 1.05
CA GLY A 28 11.58 9.75 0.13
C GLY A 28 12.57 9.19 -0.89
N LEU A 29 12.33 7.93 -1.30
CA LEU A 29 13.23 7.17 -2.16
C LEU A 29 13.57 7.91 -3.45
N TRP A 30 12.59 8.53 -4.11
CA TRP A 30 12.79 9.19 -5.42
C TRP A 30 13.54 10.51 -5.34
N ARG A 31 13.56 11.16 -4.17
CA ARG A 31 14.42 12.33 -3.95
C ARG A 31 15.88 11.92 -3.78
N ARG A 32 16.14 10.74 -3.21
CA ARG A 32 17.49 10.21 -2.98
C ARG A 32 18.09 9.55 -4.21
N ASP A 33 17.27 8.84 -5.00
CA ASP A 33 17.69 8.12 -6.19
C ASP A 33 16.59 8.19 -7.28
N PRO A 34 16.63 9.22 -8.15
CA PRO A 34 15.68 9.34 -9.25
C PRO A 34 15.72 8.17 -10.24
N GLU A 35 16.88 7.50 -10.39
CA GLU A 35 17.03 6.34 -11.27
C GLU A 35 16.32 5.09 -10.72
N ALA A 36 16.09 5.04 -9.40
CA ALA A 36 15.34 3.95 -8.78
C ALA A 36 13.89 3.83 -9.31
N GLN A 37 13.32 4.93 -9.82
CA GLN A 37 11.99 4.89 -10.42
C GLN A 37 11.95 3.99 -11.66
N LYS A 38 13.02 3.92 -12.47
CA LYS A 38 13.09 3.03 -13.62
C LYS A 38 12.96 1.55 -13.23
N LEU A 39 13.49 1.17 -12.05
CA LEU A 39 13.45 -0.20 -11.54
C LEU A 39 12.04 -0.70 -11.20
N VAL A 40 11.09 0.22 -11.08
CA VAL A 40 9.67 -0.04 -10.74
C VAL A 40 8.72 0.49 -11.81
N THR A 41 9.23 0.79 -13.01
CA THR A 41 8.45 1.21 -14.18
C THR A 41 8.35 0.04 -15.17
N TYR A 42 7.14 -0.32 -15.57
CA TYR A 42 6.85 -1.54 -16.35
C TYR A 42 7.58 -1.59 -17.68
N GLU A 43 7.56 -0.52 -18.46
CA GLU A 43 8.19 -0.45 -19.77
C GLU A 43 9.70 -0.72 -19.69
N TYR A 44 10.39 -0.07 -18.74
CA TYR A 44 11.83 -0.30 -18.54
C TYR A 44 12.11 -1.70 -18.02
N TYR A 45 11.29 -2.19 -17.09
CA TYR A 45 11.45 -3.54 -16.54
C TYR A 45 11.31 -4.62 -17.62
N MET A 46 10.31 -4.49 -18.48
CA MET A 46 10.05 -5.46 -19.54
C MET A 46 11.09 -5.36 -20.69
N GLY A 47 11.54 -4.16 -21.02
CA GLY A 47 12.40 -3.90 -22.17
C GLY A 47 13.90 -4.14 -21.92
N ASP A 48 14.38 -4.05 -20.67
CA ASP A 48 15.81 -4.07 -20.36
C ASP A 48 16.16 -5.13 -19.30
N PRO A 49 16.93 -6.20 -19.68
CA PRO A 49 17.41 -7.21 -18.73
C PRO A 49 18.26 -6.63 -17.60
N GLU A 50 19.01 -5.53 -17.85
CA GLU A 50 19.83 -4.93 -16.81
C GLU A 50 18.98 -4.21 -15.77
N ILE A 51 17.90 -3.56 -16.19
CA ILE A 51 16.90 -2.99 -15.27
C ILE A 51 16.27 -4.09 -14.41
N ARG A 52 15.94 -5.27 -14.99
CA ARG A 52 15.43 -6.40 -14.21
C ARG A 52 16.43 -6.89 -13.17
N ARG A 53 17.70 -7.11 -13.56
CA ARG A 53 18.77 -7.53 -12.63
C ARG A 53 18.91 -6.55 -11.47
N ARG A 54 18.97 -5.24 -11.77
CA ARG A 54 19.03 -4.18 -10.76
C ARG A 54 17.79 -4.15 -9.87
N SER A 55 16.60 -4.36 -10.44
CA SER A 55 15.34 -4.44 -9.68
C SER A 55 15.34 -5.63 -8.72
N TRP A 56 15.82 -6.81 -9.13
CA TRP A 56 15.98 -7.97 -8.25
C TRP A 56 16.99 -7.70 -7.13
N GLN A 57 18.13 -7.09 -7.44
CA GLN A 57 19.10 -6.71 -6.43
C GLN A 57 18.56 -5.67 -5.44
N MET A 58 17.79 -4.69 -5.91
CA MET A 58 17.10 -3.74 -5.05
C MET A 58 16.16 -4.46 -4.08
N ARG A 59 15.31 -5.40 -4.57
CA ARG A 59 14.38 -6.16 -3.74
C ARG A 59 15.10 -7.03 -2.71
N ARG A 60 16.20 -7.68 -3.08
CA ARG A 60 17.04 -8.46 -2.16
C ARG A 60 17.59 -7.62 -1.00
N ARG A 61 17.97 -6.37 -1.27
CA ARG A 61 18.51 -5.43 -0.27
C ARG A 61 17.42 -4.75 0.55
N ASN A 62 16.20 -4.70 0.04
CA ASN A 62 15.11 -4.01 0.69
C ASN A 62 14.54 -4.86 1.84
N ARG A 63 14.45 -4.26 3.02
CA ARG A 63 13.94 -4.93 4.24
C ARG A 63 12.42 -4.99 4.34
N THR A 64 11.69 -4.68 3.27
CA THR A 64 10.21 -4.68 3.28
C THR A 64 9.63 -6.02 3.75
N LEU A 65 10.23 -7.16 3.34
CA LEU A 65 9.76 -8.48 3.75
C LEU A 65 10.03 -8.79 5.23
N GLN A 66 10.99 -8.12 5.86
CA GLN A 66 11.40 -8.29 7.26
C GLN A 66 10.82 -7.20 8.18
N ALA A 67 10.11 -6.23 7.61
CA ALA A 67 9.52 -5.15 8.38
C ALA A 67 8.38 -5.66 9.27
N GLU A 68 8.30 -5.10 10.48
CA GLU A 68 7.28 -5.42 11.46
C GLU A 68 6.19 -4.34 11.50
N PRO A 69 4.92 -4.71 11.77
CA PRO A 69 3.86 -3.74 11.96
C PRO A 69 4.20 -2.78 13.11
N ASN A 70 3.93 -1.49 12.93
CA ASN A 70 4.10 -0.47 13.97
C ASN A 70 2.79 -0.20 14.73
N ALA A 71 2.79 0.80 15.62
CA ALA A 71 1.65 1.17 16.46
C ALA A 71 0.40 1.51 15.63
N ALA A 72 0.56 2.19 14.49
CA ALA A 72 -0.55 2.56 13.61
C ALA A 72 -1.24 1.33 13.00
N HIS A 73 -0.48 0.38 12.47
CA HIS A 73 -1.02 -0.87 11.93
C HIS A 73 -1.76 -1.68 13.01
N ARG A 74 -1.17 -1.78 14.22
CA ARG A 74 -1.77 -2.49 15.34
C ARG A 74 -3.05 -1.80 15.84
N ALA A 75 -3.12 -0.47 15.79
CA ALA A 75 -4.33 0.28 16.14
C ALA A 75 -5.48 0.02 15.17
N VAL A 76 -5.21 -0.03 13.86
CA VAL A 76 -6.21 -0.40 12.84
C VAL A 76 -6.78 -1.80 13.09
N ALA A 77 -5.92 -2.79 13.32
CA ALA A 77 -6.34 -4.14 13.65
C ALA A 77 -7.08 -4.20 15.01
N GLY A 78 -6.70 -3.35 15.96
CA GLY A 78 -7.37 -3.19 17.26
C GLY A 78 -8.80 -2.67 17.11
N LEU A 79 -9.02 -1.67 16.25
CA LEU A 79 -10.35 -1.13 15.95
C LEU A 79 -11.27 -2.22 15.39
N GLU A 80 -10.79 -3.02 14.45
CA GLU A 80 -11.57 -4.14 13.90
C GLU A 80 -11.92 -5.17 14.97
N ARG A 81 -10.96 -5.53 15.83
CA ARG A 81 -11.20 -6.48 16.94
C ARG A 81 -12.18 -5.96 17.98
N SER A 82 -12.36 -4.65 18.12
CA SER A 82 -13.35 -4.03 19.01
C SER A 82 -14.79 -4.11 18.49
N GLY A 83 -14.98 -4.71 17.31
CA GLY A 83 -16.28 -4.87 16.67
C GLY A 83 -16.74 -3.65 15.88
N VAL A 84 -15.89 -2.67 15.62
CA VAL A 84 -16.14 -1.63 14.61
C VAL A 84 -15.87 -2.24 13.24
N PRO A 85 -16.79 -2.17 12.27
CA PRO A 85 -16.53 -2.69 10.93
C PRO A 85 -15.48 -1.82 10.23
N VAL A 86 -14.31 -2.41 9.94
CA VAL A 86 -13.20 -1.75 9.24
C VAL A 86 -12.99 -2.38 7.87
N ARG A 87 -12.68 -1.56 6.87
CA ARG A 87 -12.10 -1.95 5.58
C ARG A 87 -10.84 -1.14 5.33
N VAL A 88 -9.75 -1.83 5.04
CA VAL A 88 -8.49 -1.19 4.63
C VAL A 88 -8.39 -1.24 3.11
N ILE A 89 -8.14 -0.09 2.51
CA ILE A 89 -7.77 0.09 1.11
C ILE A 89 -6.34 0.59 1.15
N THR A 90 -5.37 -0.22 0.72
CA THR A 90 -3.97 0.19 0.85
C THR A 90 -3.28 0.37 -0.49
N GLN A 91 -2.50 1.44 -0.61
CA GLN A 91 -1.56 1.65 -1.70
C GLN A 91 -0.23 0.92 -1.46
N ASN A 92 -0.02 0.46 -0.20
CA ASN A 92 1.19 -0.23 0.19
C ASN A 92 1.19 -1.68 -0.27
N VAL A 93 2.38 -2.21 -0.48
CA VAL A 93 2.63 -3.57 -0.98
C VAL A 93 3.34 -4.44 0.07
N ASP A 94 3.49 -3.93 1.31
CA ASP A 94 4.31 -4.52 2.38
C ASP A 94 3.63 -5.64 3.17
N GLY A 95 2.27 -5.72 3.14
CA GLY A 95 1.48 -6.70 3.88
C GLY A 95 1.40 -6.43 5.39
N LEU A 96 1.80 -5.23 5.87
CA LEU A 96 1.88 -4.95 7.30
C LEU A 96 0.51 -4.87 7.98
N HIS A 97 -0.55 -4.51 7.27
CA HIS A 97 -1.92 -4.58 7.83
C HIS A 97 -2.31 -6.01 8.19
N GLN A 98 -2.05 -6.97 7.29
CA GLN A 98 -2.34 -8.39 7.52
C GLN A 98 -1.46 -8.93 8.67
N LEU A 99 -0.18 -8.60 8.68
CA LEU A 99 0.75 -8.99 9.77
C LEU A 99 0.37 -8.39 11.13
N ALA A 100 -0.28 -7.21 11.16
CA ALA A 100 -0.83 -6.62 12.38
C ALA A 100 -2.08 -7.34 12.91
N GLY A 101 -2.64 -8.27 12.14
CA GLY A 101 -3.82 -9.05 12.50
C GLY A 101 -5.11 -8.57 11.84
N MET A 102 -5.05 -7.70 10.81
CA MET A 102 -6.23 -7.45 9.97
C MET A 102 -6.57 -8.71 9.16
N PRO A 103 -7.83 -9.15 9.15
CA PRO A 103 -8.25 -10.27 8.29
C PRO A 103 -7.96 -9.94 6.82
N ALA A 104 -7.30 -10.85 6.08
CA ALA A 104 -6.89 -10.62 4.70
C ALA A 104 -8.07 -10.17 3.79
N ARG A 105 -9.26 -10.75 3.96
CA ARG A 105 -10.48 -10.37 3.22
C ARG A 105 -10.98 -8.94 3.50
N LYS A 106 -10.42 -8.25 4.49
CA LYS A 106 -10.75 -6.87 4.85
C LYS A 106 -9.68 -5.86 4.45
N VAL A 107 -8.61 -6.34 3.81
CA VAL A 107 -7.51 -5.52 3.27
C VAL A 107 -7.50 -5.64 1.76
N LEU A 108 -7.72 -4.52 1.08
CA LEU A 108 -7.70 -4.42 -0.38
C LEU A 108 -6.39 -3.76 -0.82
N GLU A 109 -5.49 -4.55 -1.42
CA GLU A 109 -4.18 -4.09 -1.89
C GLU A 109 -4.29 -3.54 -3.31
N LEU A 110 -4.47 -2.21 -3.46
CA LEU A 110 -4.65 -1.55 -4.77
C LEU A 110 -3.47 -1.76 -5.73
N HIS A 111 -2.28 -1.83 -5.18
CA HIS A 111 -1.04 -1.96 -5.97
C HIS A 111 -0.42 -3.36 -5.87
N GLY A 112 -1.21 -4.35 -5.45
CA GLY A 112 -0.75 -5.73 -5.28
C GLY A 112 0.19 -5.91 -4.09
N SER A 113 1.03 -6.97 -4.13
CA SER A 113 1.86 -7.38 -2.99
C SER A 113 3.32 -7.59 -3.37
N ALA A 114 4.23 -7.06 -2.56
CA ALA A 114 5.66 -7.32 -2.68
C ALA A 114 6.07 -8.69 -2.11
N ARG A 115 5.15 -9.36 -1.41
CA ARG A 115 5.38 -10.69 -0.81
C ARG A 115 5.22 -11.84 -1.79
N SER A 116 4.83 -11.57 -3.03
CA SER A 116 4.72 -12.58 -4.07
C SER A 116 5.29 -12.07 -5.40
N PHE A 117 5.68 -13.01 -6.24
CA PHE A 117 6.00 -12.76 -7.64
C PHE A 117 4.87 -13.22 -8.57
N VAL A 118 4.90 -12.76 -9.79
CA VAL A 118 4.05 -13.21 -10.89
C VAL A 118 4.84 -13.32 -12.18
N CYS A 119 4.56 -14.35 -12.97
CA CYS A 119 5.06 -14.46 -14.34
C CYS A 119 4.22 -13.59 -15.29
N THR A 120 4.89 -12.79 -16.12
CA THR A 120 4.21 -11.94 -17.11
C THR A 120 3.65 -12.71 -18.29
N GLY A 121 4.10 -13.95 -18.52
CA GLY A 121 3.66 -14.82 -19.62
C GLY A 121 2.52 -15.76 -19.24
N CYS A 122 2.74 -16.66 -18.27
CA CYS A 122 1.77 -17.70 -17.88
C CYS A 122 0.96 -17.37 -16.61
N HIS A 123 1.24 -16.23 -15.95
CA HIS A 123 0.59 -15.77 -14.71
C HIS A 123 0.84 -16.69 -13.49
N ALA A 124 1.78 -17.63 -13.56
CA ALA A 124 2.22 -18.39 -12.40
C ALA A 124 2.65 -17.46 -11.28
N ARG A 125 2.29 -17.80 -10.05
CA ARG A 125 2.58 -17.01 -8.84
C ARG A 125 3.28 -17.85 -7.79
N GLY A 126 4.07 -17.20 -6.96
CA GLY A 126 4.70 -17.82 -5.80
C GLY A 126 5.18 -16.79 -4.77
N PRO A 127 5.66 -17.27 -3.62
CA PRO A 127 6.27 -16.41 -2.60
C PRO A 127 7.48 -15.66 -3.17
N MET A 128 7.63 -14.39 -2.78
CA MET A 128 8.78 -13.58 -3.20
C MET A 128 10.10 -14.18 -2.72
N GLU A 129 10.10 -14.83 -1.55
CA GLU A 129 11.25 -15.50 -0.97
C GLU A 129 11.84 -16.55 -1.90
N ASP A 130 11.02 -17.31 -2.63
CA ASP A 130 11.48 -18.34 -3.57
C ASP A 130 12.26 -17.70 -4.74
N ALA A 131 11.76 -16.60 -5.30
CA ALA A 131 12.46 -15.88 -6.36
C ALA A 131 13.76 -15.24 -5.84
N LEU A 132 13.72 -14.65 -4.65
CA LEU A 132 14.91 -14.03 -4.03
C LEU A 132 15.97 -15.07 -3.66
N GLY A 133 15.57 -16.28 -3.21
CA GLY A 133 16.49 -17.38 -2.97
C GLY A 133 17.26 -17.79 -4.23
N ARG A 134 16.61 -17.79 -5.40
CA ARG A 134 17.26 -18.01 -6.69
C ARG A 134 18.24 -16.90 -7.05
N VAL A 135 17.87 -15.64 -6.76
CA VAL A 135 18.78 -14.49 -6.96
C VAL A 135 20.03 -14.60 -6.06
N GLU A 136 19.86 -15.07 -4.82
CA GLU A 136 20.95 -15.32 -3.88
C GLU A 136 21.86 -16.48 -4.34
N ALA A 137 21.26 -17.49 -4.98
CA ALA A 137 21.98 -18.62 -5.58
C ALA A 137 22.70 -18.26 -6.90
N GLY A 138 22.60 -17.00 -7.38
CA GLY A 138 23.33 -16.49 -8.54
C GLY A 138 22.51 -16.28 -9.81
N GLU A 139 21.20 -16.56 -9.80
CA GLU A 139 20.32 -16.23 -10.93
C GLU A 139 19.99 -14.75 -10.93
N ALA A 140 20.75 -13.93 -11.63
CA ALA A 140 20.61 -12.47 -11.59
C ALA A 140 19.25 -11.95 -12.08
N ASP A 141 18.59 -12.67 -12.99
CA ASP A 141 17.26 -12.41 -13.56
C ASP A 141 16.51 -13.73 -13.69
N PRO A 142 15.94 -14.27 -12.59
CA PRO A 142 15.36 -15.62 -12.57
C PRO A 142 14.15 -15.71 -13.51
N PRO A 143 14.15 -16.64 -14.49
CA PRO A 143 13.01 -16.88 -15.36
C PRO A 143 11.91 -17.67 -14.64
N CYS A 144 10.70 -17.64 -15.20
CA CYS A 144 9.61 -18.50 -14.76
C CYS A 144 9.98 -19.99 -14.95
N LEU A 145 9.80 -20.80 -13.91
CA LEU A 145 10.09 -22.23 -13.97
C LEU A 145 9.09 -23.01 -14.85
N GLU A 146 7.87 -22.46 -15.07
CA GLU A 146 6.84 -23.13 -15.87
C GLU A 146 6.99 -22.84 -17.37
N CYS A 147 7.28 -21.58 -17.75
CA CYS A 147 7.26 -21.17 -19.16
C CYS A 147 8.51 -20.43 -19.64
N GLY A 148 9.51 -20.20 -18.76
CA GLY A 148 10.70 -19.42 -19.09
C GLY A 148 10.48 -17.90 -19.21
N GLY A 149 9.25 -17.43 -19.00
CA GLY A 149 8.90 -16.01 -19.12
C GLY A 149 9.46 -15.15 -18.00
N ILE A 150 9.31 -13.82 -18.14
CA ILE A 150 9.82 -12.85 -17.17
C ILE A 150 9.01 -12.92 -15.87
N LEU A 151 9.70 -13.07 -14.73
CA LEU A 151 9.11 -12.89 -13.42
C LEU A 151 9.19 -11.43 -12.99
N LYS A 152 8.16 -10.94 -12.31
CA LYS A 152 8.16 -9.65 -11.62
C LYS A 152 7.51 -9.75 -10.25
N SER A 153 7.74 -8.78 -9.38
CA SER A 153 6.92 -8.64 -8.17
C SER A 153 5.44 -8.54 -8.56
N ALA A 154 4.57 -9.17 -7.80
CA ALA A 154 3.11 -9.10 -8.01
C ALA A 154 2.54 -7.73 -7.60
N THR A 155 3.31 -6.66 -7.80
CA THR A 155 2.93 -5.28 -7.58
C THR A 155 2.57 -4.61 -8.90
N VAL A 156 1.68 -3.63 -8.86
CA VAL A 156 1.43 -2.73 -10.00
C VAL A 156 2.61 -1.78 -10.14
N MET A 157 3.31 -1.86 -11.25
CA MET A 157 4.43 -0.97 -11.59
C MET A 157 3.91 0.34 -12.21
N PHE A 158 4.74 1.38 -12.20
CA PHE A 158 4.40 2.60 -12.96
C PHE A 158 4.21 2.28 -14.44
N GLY A 159 3.12 2.80 -15.02
CA GLY A 159 2.70 2.47 -16.39
C GLY A 159 1.76 1.26 -16.50
N GLU A 160 1.63 0.44 -15.47
CA GLU A 160 0.57 -0.59 -15.42
C GLU A 160 -0.76 0.00 -14.94
N ARG A 161 -1.86 -0.59 -15.36
CA ARG A 161 -3.20 -0.26 -14.86
C ARG A 161 -3.51 -1.04 -13.59
N LEU A 162 -4.25 -0.41 -12.67
CA LEU A 162 -4.84 -1.14 -11.56
C LEU A 162 -5.85 -2.16 -12.09
N ASP A 163 -5.98 -3.27 -11.36
CA ASP A 163 -7.04 -4.23 -11.62
C ASP A 163 -8.42 -3.54 -11.46
N PRO A 164 -9.26 -3.54 -12.51
CA PRO A 164 -10.55 -2.85 -12.48
C PRO A 164 -11.52 -3.46 -11.47
N VAL A 165 -11.40 -4.75 -11.14
CA VAL A 165 -12.23 -5.41 -10.11
C VAL A 165 -11.83 -4.89 -8.74
N VAL A 166 -10.52 -4.83 -8.44
CA VAL A 166 -9.98 -4.32 -7.17
C VAL A 166 -10.34 -2.84 -6.99
N LEU A 167 -10.19 -2.03 -8.05
CA LEU A 167 -10.57 -0.62 -8.01
C LEU A 167 -12.08 -0.43 -7.82
N GLY A 168 -12.89 -1.23 -8.50
CA GLY A 168 -14.35 -1.22 -8.34
C GLY A 168 -14.80 -1.54 -6.92
N GLU A 169 -14.16 -2.53 -6.28
CA GLU A 169 -14.40 -2.87 -4.87
C GLU A 169 -13.98 -1.71 -3.94
N ALA A 170 -12.83 -1.08 -4.19
CA ALA A 170 -12.41 0.09 -3.42
C ALA A 170 -13.42 1.23 -3.47
N VAL A 171 -13.94 1.53 -4.67
CA VAL A 171 -14.99 2.56 -4.85
C VAL A 171 -16.28 2.17 -4.11
N ALA A 172 -16.69 0.89 -4.17
CA ALA A 172 -17.88 0.40 -3.48
C ALA A 172 -17.75 0.53 -1.94
N ILE A 173 -16.60 0.15 -1.38
CA ILE A 173 -16.28 0.31 0.04
C ILE A 173 -16.33 1.79 0.43
N THR A 174 -15.71 2.66 -0.37
CA THR A 174 -15.65 4.10 -0.13
C THR A 174 -17.05 4.73 -0.11
N LYS A 175 -17.91 4.36 -1.07
CA LYS A 175 -19.30 4.85 -1.12
C LYS A 175 -20.17 4.36 0.04
N ALA A 176 -19.85 3.20 0.61
CA ALA A 176 -20.62 2.58 1.68
C ALA A 176 -20.19 3.05 3.09
N CYS A 177 -19.01 3.66 3.24
CA CYS A 177 -18.49 4.03 4.56
C CYS A 177 -19.14 5.30 5.10
N GLN A 178 -19.17 5.43 6.43
CA GLN A 178 -19.58 6.64 7.15
C GLN A 178 -18.39 7.46 7.63
N VAL A 179 -17.23 6.80 7.77
CA VAL A 179 -15.96 7.46 8.13
C VAL A 179 -14.90 6.99 7.15
N PHE A 180 -14.21 7.92 6.52
CA PHE A 180 -13.09 7.66 5.63
C PHE A 180 -11.82 8.31 6.17
N LEU A 181 -10.80 7.49 6.45
CA LEU A 181 -9.49 7.98 6.88
C LEU A 181 -8.49 7.82 5.74
N ALA A 182 -7.85 8.92 5.34
CA ALA A 182 -6.67 8.89 4.46
C ALA A 182 -5.40 9.03 5.32
N VAL A 183 -4.59 7.98 5.40
CA VAL A 183 -3.47 7.89 6.35
C VAL A 183 -2.15 7.70 5.63
N GLY A 184 -1.22 8.63 5.84
CA GLY A 184 0.15 8.53 5.30
C GLY A 184 0.23 8.51 3.78
N SER A 185 -0.71 9.19 3.12
CA SER A 185 -0.76 9.32 1.67
C SER A 185 -0.71 10.79 1.26
N SER A 186 0.13 11.11 0.28
CA SER A 186 0.13 12.44 -0.35
C SER A 186 -1.13 12.73 -1.17
N LEU A 187 -1.97 11.72 -1.43
CA LEU A 187 -3.17 11.80 -2.27
C LEU A 187 -2.91 12.41 -3.66
N GLN A 188 -1.77 12.08 -4.27
CA GLN A 188 -1.37 12.54 -5.61
C GLN A 188 -1.42 11.44 -6.67
N VAL A 189 -1.47 10.15 -6.27
CA VAL A 189 -1.43 9.02 -7.19
C VAL A 189 -2.85 8.59 -7.55
N GLN A 190 -3.23 8.84 -8.80
CA GLN A 190 -4.53 8.42 -9.33
C GLN A 190 -4.48 6.97 -9.81
N PRO A 191 -5.60 6.22 -9.76
CA PRO A 191 -6.95 6.63 -9.28
C PRO A 191 -7.15 6.53 -7.77
N ALA A 192 -6.20 6.00 -7.00
CA ALA A 192 -6.34 5.76 -5.56
C ALA A 192 -6.65 7.06 -4.77
N ALA A 193 -5.99 8.16 -5.12
CA ALA A 193 -6.21 9.46 -4.48
C ALA A 193 -7.65 9.97 -4.62
N GLY A 194 -8.30 9.68 -5.74
CA GLY A 194 -9.69 10.08 -6.03
C GLY A 194 -10.71 9.49 -5.06
N LEU A 195 -10.37 8.41 -4.33
CA LEU A 195 -11.25 7.81 -3.33
C LEU A 195 -11.58 8.79 -2.19
N ALA A 196 -10.68 9.72 -1.85
CA ALA A 196 -10.95 10.76 -0.84
C ALA A 196 -12.09 11.70 -1.29
N GLY A 197 -12.08 12.11 -2.57
CA GLY A 197 -13.19 12.88 -3.14
C GLY A 197 -14.50 12.09 -3.19
N VAL A 198 -14.44 10.82 -3.60
CA VAL A 198 -15.62 9.94 -3.62
C VAL A 198 -16.24 9.79 -2.22
N ALA A 199 -15.42 9.72 -1.16
CA ALA A 199 -15.87 9.65 0.22
C ALA A 199 -16.58 10.95 0.65
N ALA A 200 -15.96 12.10 0.38
CA ALA A 200 -16.52 13.41 0.70
C ALA A 200 -17.86 13.65 -0.04
N ASP A 201 -17.90 13.40 -1.35
CA ASP A 201 -19.10 13.50 -2.18
C ASP A 201 -20.22 12.56 -1.70
N GLY A 202 -19.85 11.42 -1.14
CA GLY A 202 -20.76 10.44 -0.55
C GLY A 202 -21.27 10.81 0.85
N GLY A 203 -20.80 11.91 1.45
CA GLY A 203 -21.19 12.37 2.79
C GLY A 203 -20.51 11.59 3.93
N ALA A 204 -19.45 10.84 3.66
CA ALA A 204 -18.64 10.24 4.70
C ALA A 204 -17.80 11.32 5.41
N ARG A 205 -17.64 11.22 6.73
CA ARG A 205 -16.68 12.04 7.47
C ARG A 205 -15.27 11.74 6.97
N LEU A 206 -14.65 12.70 6.27
CA LEU A 206 -13.30 12.58 5.73
C LEU A 206 -12.27 13.10 6.74
N ILE A 207 -11.35 12.23 7.17
CA ILE A 207 -10.24 12.58 8.06
C ILE A 207 -8.93 12.30 7.33
N ILE A 208 -8.04 13.27 7.26
CA ILE A 208 -6.71 13.12 6.66
C ILE A 208 -5.64 13.15 7.76
N VAL A 209 -4.85 12.08 7.86
CA VAL A 209 -3.71 11.97 8.79
C VAL A 209 -2.44 11.88 7.95
N ASN A 210 -1.82 13.02 7.68
CA ASN A 210 -0.62 13.10 6.84
C ASN A 210 0.20 14.35 7.20
N ALA A 211 1.51 14.23 7.33
CA ALA A 211 2.38 15.33 7.74
C ALA A 211 2.39 16.49 6.72
N GLU A 212 2.44 16.15 5.43
CA GLU A 212 2.47 17.11 4.32
C GLU A 212 1.04 17.48 3.88
N PRO A 213 0.82 18.69 3.33
CA PRO A 213 -0.45 19.06 2.71
C PRO A 213 -0.85 18.11 1.57
N THR A 214 -2.15 17.92 1.38
CA THR A 214 -2.72 17.12 0.30
C THR A 214 -3.70 17.92 -0.55
N PRO A 215 -3.96 17.54 -1.81
CA PRO A 215 -4.96 18.19 -2.65
C PRO A 215 -6.40 18.13 -2.11
N TYR A 216 -6.64 17.27 -1.11
CA TYR A 216 -7.97 17.02 -0.53
C TYR A 216 -8.17 17.65 0.85
N ASP A 217 -7.20 18.38 1.39
CA ASP A 217 -7.31 18.99 2.71
C ASP A 217 -8.54 19.89 2.85
N ALA A 218 -8.89 20.63 1.80
CA ALA A 218 -10.05 21.52 1.80
C ALA A 218 -11.41 20.79 1.81
N LEU A 219 -11.43 19.49 1.51
CA LEU A 219 -12.62 18.64 1.54
C LEU A 219 -12.74 17.86 2.85
N ALA A 220 -11.68 17.86 3.67
CA ALA A 220 -11.64 17.07 4.89
C ALA A 220 -12.37 17.77 6.03
N ASP A 221 -13.13 16.99 6.82
CA ASP A 221 -13.72 17.46 8.07
C ASP A 221 -12.66 17.67 9.16
N GLU A 222 -11.55 16.92 9.04
CA GLU A 222 -10.44 16.99 9.99
C GLU A 222 -9.11 16.67 9.30
N VAL A 223 -8.09 17.48 9.60
CA VAL A 223 -6.72 17.27 9.09
C VAL A 223 -5.76 17.20 10.26
N VAL A 224 -5.08 16.06 10.40
CA VAL A 224 -4.13 15.75 11.48
C VAL A 224 -2.72 15.72 10.90
N ARG A 225 -1.83 16.56 11.45
CA ARG A 225 -0.42 16.71 11.00
C ARG A 225 0.61 16.06 11.92
N GLU A 226 0.17 15.60 13.06
CA GLU A 226 0.98 14.93 14.06
C GLU A 226 1.50 13.58 13.54
N PRO A 227 2.58 13.03 14.13
CA PRO A 227 3.13 11.72 13.76
C PRO A 227 2.07 10.62 13.79
N ILE A 228 1.97 9.86 12.69
CA ILE A 228 0.93 8.84 12.48
C ILE A 228 0.93 7.80 13.60
N GLY A 229 2.13 7.38 14.05
CA GLY A 229 2.31 6.39 15.12
C GLY A 229 1.67 6.79 16.45
N THR A 230 1.46 8.07 16.68
CA THR A 230 0.81 8.62 17.89
C THR A 230 -0.64 9.01 17.60
N ALA A 231 -0.86 9.83 16.57
CA ALA A 231 -2.17 10.40 16.27
C ALA A 231 -3.22 9.36 15.87
N LEU A 232 -2.85 8.41 15.01
CA LEU A 232 -3.82 7.41 14.54
C LEU A 232 -4.36 6.51 15.67
N PRO A 233 -3.53 5.95 16.59
CA PRO A 233 -4.04 5.20 17.73
C PRO A 233 -5.01 6.00 18.62
N GLU A 234 -4.79 7.30 18.81
CA GLU A 234 -5.67 8.17 19.60
C GLU A 234 -7.01 8.41 18.92
N LEU A 235 -6.97 8.74 17.63
CA LEU A 235 -8.15 8.97 16.81
C LEU A 235 -9.03 7.72 16.75
N LEU A 236 -8.43 6.53 16.54
CA LEU A 236 -9.17 5.27 16.45
C LEU A 236 -9.79 4.85 17.78
N ARG A 237 -9.17 5.19 18.93
CA ARG A 237 -9.80 5.01 20.26
C ARG A 237 -11.07 5.85 20.39
N GLY A 238 -11.09 7.07 19.85
CA GLY A 238 -12.30 7.89 19.81
C GLY A 238 -13.45 7.21 19.05
N LEU A 239 -13.17 6.56 17.93
CA LEU A 239 -14.16 5.84 17.11
C LEU A 239 -14.66 4.52 17.74
N GLN A 240 -13.93 3.93 18.70
CA GLN A 240 -14.38 2.75 19.43
C GLN A 240 -15.54 3.07 20.37
N ASN A 241 -15.54 4.30 20.91
CA ASN A 241 -16.44 4.74 21.98
C ASN A 241 -17.68 5.49 21.45
N SER A 242 -17.75 5.71 20.14
CA SER A 242 -18.87 6.36 19.44
C SER A 242 -19.86 5.33 18.95
#